data_43967bdc3556cce3312054d593cd2d5f
#
_entry.id   43967bdc3556cce3312054d593cd2d5f
#
_cell.length_a   1.000
_cell.length_b   1.000
_cell.length_c   1.000
_cell.angle_alpha   90.00
_cell.angle_beta   90.00
_cell.angle_gamma   90.00
#
_symmetry.space_group_name_H-M   'P 1'
#
loop_
_entity.id
_entity.type
_entity.pdbx_description
1 polymer ?
#
loop_
_entity_poly.entity_id
_entity_poly.type
_entity_poly.pdbx_seq_one_letter_code
_entity_poly.pdbx_strand_id
1 'polypeptide(L)'
;MTVPGDWQDFAEVIGGASGALTGLLFVAVSVNASRIAEHQGLRASAAQTLVLFITPLMVAAALLAPGQPDWVFGAELIAIGLISSWSLLHIGRRKQALDDDERLLVEIFNRRTPNIVVMLLFVAAGTVLACGSDAGLYLLLPAALVAFVSGVVNAWFFLLPPPREPTPMPEAGSARETKTPREPKETSESR
;
A
#
# COMPACT_ATOMS: atom_id res chain seq x y z
N MET A 1 30.29 9.97 13.87
CA MET A 1 30.80 9.02 12.88
C MET A 1 30.92 9.70 11.53
N THR A 2 32.03 9.55 10.83
CA THR A 2 32.01 9.79 9.38
C THR A 2 31.47 8.52 8.76
N VAL A 3 30.26 8.58 8.21
CA VAL A 3 29.69 7.43 7.46
C VAL A 3 30.70 7.03 6.40
N PRO A 4 31.15 5.77 6.34
CA PRO A 4 32.07 5.31 5.30
C PRO A 4 31.52 5.64 3.92
N GLY A 5 32.39 5.98 2.95
CA GLY A 5 31.96 6.37 1.60
C GLY A 5 31.03 5.36 0.93
N ASP A 6 31.26 4.05 1.16
CA ASP A 6 30.42 2.97 0.64
C ASP A 6 28.93 3.07 1.08
N TRP A 7 28.69 3.63 2.27
CA TRP A 7 27.31 3.83 2.77
C TRP A 7 26.65 5.09 2.20
N GLN A 8 27.46 6.09 1.77
CA GLN A 8 26.94 7.24 1.05
C GLN A 8 26.45 6.82 -0.33
N ASP A 9 27.22 6.01 -1.06
CA ASP A 9 26.81 5.44 -2.34
C ASP A 9 25.53 4.61 -2.20
N PHE A 10 25.44 3.79 -1.13
CA PHE A 10 24.23 3.04 -0.81
C PHE A 10 23.03 3.96 -0.58
N ALA A 11 23.20 5.04 0.18
CA ALA A 11 22.14 6.02 0.46
C ALA A 11 21.67 6.71 -0.83
N GLU A 12 22.59 7.10 -1.72
CA GLU A 12 22.25 7.71 -3.01
C GLU A 12 21.42 6.76 -3.88
N VAL A 13 21.83 5.47 -3.98
CA VAL A 13 21.12 4.45 -4.75
C VAL A 13 19.72 4.22 -4.18
N ILE A 14 19.61 4.02 -2.87
CA ILE A 14 18.32 3.77 -2.20
C ILE A 14 17.41 5.02 -2.28
N GLY A 15 17.96 6.20 -2.07
CA GLY A 15 17.24 7.46 -2.17
C GLY A 15 16.72 7.70 -3.59
N GLY A 16 17.57 7.49 -4.60
CA GLY A 16 17.21 7.61 -6.01
C GLY A 16 16.12 6.62 -6.42
N ALA A 17 16.26 5.34 -6.03
CA ALA A 17 15.26 4.31 -6.29
C ALA A 17 13.92 4.64 -5.61
N SER A 18 13.95 5.05 -4.33
CA SER A 18 12.76 5.48 -3.59
C SER A 18 12.05 6.65 -4.24
N GLY A 19 12.80 7.67 -4.64
CA GLY A 19 12.26 8.85 -5.32
C GLY A 19 11.60 8.49 -6.64
N ALA A 20 12.26 7.65 -7.47
CA ALA A 20 11.73 7.17 -8.73
C ALA A 20 10.43 6.37 -8.54
N LEU A 21 10.42 5.39 -7.61
CA LEU A 21 9.23 4.59 -7.31
C LEU A 21 8.07 5.45 -6.76
N THR A 22 8.37 6.43 -5.92
CA THR A 22 7.38 7.39 -5.42
C THR A 22 6.79 8.20 -6.57
N GLY A 23 7.62 8.71 -7.47
CA GLY A 23 7.17 9.45 -8.65
C GLY A 23 6.28 8.60 -9.57
N LEU A 24 6.67 7.35 -9.85
CA LEU A 24 5.86 6.41 -10.63
C LEU A 24 4.52 6.11 -9.95
N LEU A 25 4.52 5.97 -8.62
CA LEU A 25 3.29 5.78 -7.86
C LEU A 25 2.35 6.98 -8.00
N PHE A 26 2.87 8.21 -7.93
CA PHE A 26 2.07 9.42 -8.15
C PHE A 26 1.43 9.45 -9.54
N VAL A 27 2.16 9.07 -10.58
CA VAL A 27 1.61 8.96 -11.94
C VAL A 27 0.50 7.90 -11.98
N ALA A 28 0.74 6.72 -11.42
CA ALA A 28 -0.24 5.63 -11.37
C ALA A 28 -1.53 6.04 -10.62
N VAL A 29 -1.38 6.74 -9.49
CA VAL A 29 -2.51 7.28 -8.71
C VAL A 29 -3.26 8.35 -9.49
N SER A 30 -2.55 9.25 -10.18
CA SER A 30 -3.17 10.33 -10.96
C SER A 30 -4.00 9.79 -12.13
N VAL A 31 -3.50 8.79 -12.84
CA VAL A 31 -4.22 8.15 -13.96
C VAL A 31 -5.47 7.40 -13.48
N ASN A 32 -5.45 6.86 -12.26
CA ASN A 32 -6.55 6.09 -11.69
C ASN A 32 -7.33 6.86 -10.61
N ALA A 33 -7.24 8.20 -10.58
CA ALA A 33 -7.74 9.02 -9.49
C ALA A 33 -9.23 8.86 -9.22
N SER A 34 -10.09 8.82 -10.26
CA SER A 34 -11.53 8.61 -10.12
C SER A 34 -11.85 7.26 -9.46
N ARG A 35 -11.25 6.19 -9.95
CA ARG A 35 -11.42 4.83 -9.41
C ARG A 35 -10.95 4.72 -7.96
N ILE A 36 -9.82 5.36 -7.62
CA ILE A 36 -9.28 5.39 -6.27
C ILE A 36 -10.19 6.19 -5.35
N ALA A 37 -10.78 7.30 -5.83
CA ALA A 37 -11.70 8.12 -5.04
C ALA A 37 -12.98 7.35 -4.64
N GLU A 38 -13.47 6.46 -5.49
CA GLU A 38 -14.68 5.68 -5.26
C GLU A 38 -14.47 4.50 -4.28
N HIS A 39 -13.23 3.98 -4.19
CA HIS A 39 -12.95 2.76 -3.43
C HIS A 39 -12.00 3.02 -2.26
N GLN A 40 -12.49 2.96 -1.02
CA GLN A 40 -11.67 3.20 0.19
C GLN A 40 -10.51 2.20 0.31
N GLY A 41 -10.70 0.94 -0.11
CA GLY A 41 -9.65 -0.08 -0.10
C GLY A 41 -8.46 0.27 -1.01
N LEU A 42 -8.72 0.85 -2.19
CA LEU A 42 -7.68 1.30 -3.11
C LEU A 42 -6.91 2.51 -2.56
N ARG A 43 -7.62 3.45 -1.92
CA ARG A 43 -7.00 4.61 -1.23
C ARG A 43 -6.05 4.16 -0.14
N ALA A 44 -6.46 3.19 0.68
CA ALA A 44 -5.62 2.64 1.73
C ALA A 44 -4.39 1.91 1.16
N SER A 45 -4.54 1.14 0.08
CA SER A 45 -3.43 0.45 -0.58
C SER A 45 -2.44 1.45 -1.20
N ALA A 46 -2.91 2.49 -1.87
CA ALA A 46 -2.07 3.54 -2.42
C ALA A 46 -1.28 4.28 -1.32
N ALA A 47 -1.94 4.64 -0.22
CA ALA A 47 -1.29 5.27 0.92
C ALA A 47 -0.25 4.35 1.58
N GLN A 48 -0.53 3.06 1.70
CA GLN A 48 0.41 2.05 2.21
C GLN A 48 1.67 1.95 1.34
N THR A 49 1.48 1.88 0.02
CA THR A 49 2.59 1.83 -0.94
C THR A 49 3.45 3.09 -0.85
N LEU A 50 2.81 4.25 -0.71
CA LEU A 50 3.52 5.52 -0.55
C LEU A 50 4.40 5.52 0.71
N VAL A 51 3.88 5.05 1.84
CA VAL A 51 4.67 4.96 3.09
C VAL A 51 5.86 4.02 2.91
N LEU A 52 5.67 2.87 2.25
CA LEU A 52 6.75 1.90 2.00
C LEU A 52 7.87 2.47 1.11
N PHE A 53 7.55 3.33 0.14
CA PHE A 53 8.56 3.96 -0.72
C PHE A 53 9.19 5.19 -0.09
N ILE A 54 8.42 6.00 0.65
CA ILE A 54 8.95 7.19 1.31
C ILE A 54 9.87 6.86 2.50
N THR A 55 9.64 5.74 3.19
CA THR A 55 10.45 5.36 4.35
C THR A 55 11.94 5.18 4.01
N PRO A 56 12.35 4.40 3.00
CA PRO A 56 13.75 4.31 2.61
C PRO A 56 14.33 5.64 2.09
N LEU A 57 13.51 6.51 1.49
CA LEU A 57 13.92 7.84 1.07
C LEU A 57 14.31 8.70 2.30
N MET A 58 13.48 8.68 3.35
CA MET A 58 13.77 9.41 4.58
C MET A 58 15.04 8.88 5.27
N VAL A 59 15.22 7.55 5.29
CA VAL A 59 16.43 6.91 5.81
C VAL A 59 17.67 7.32 5.00
N ALA A 60 17.59 7.33 3.67
CA ALA A 60 18.67 7.78 2.81
C ALA A 60 19.04 9.25 3.06
N ALA A 61 18.05 10.12 3.21
CA ALA A 61 18.26 11.53 3.52
C ALA A 61 18.92 11.72 4.90
N ALA A 62 18.50 10.94 5.90
CA ALA A 62 19.12 10.96 7.23
C ALA A 62 20.57 10.46 7.20
N LEU A 63 20.87 9.39 6.43
CA LEU A 63 22.21 8.84 6.28
C LEU A 63 23.18 9.80 5.58
N LEU A 64 22.67 10.67 4.69
CA LEU A 64 23.44 11.68 3.98
C LEU A 64 23.63 12.99 4.77
N ALA A 65 23.01 13.12 5.96
CA ALA A 65 23.14 14.32 6.77
C ALA A 65 24.59 14.51 7.29
N PRO A 66 25.24 15.63 6.97
CA PRO A 66 26.66 15.82 7.30
C PRO A 66 26.87 16.06 8.79
N GLY A 67 27.93 15.46 9.36
CA GLY A 67 28.38 15.75 10.74
C GLY A 67 27.44 15.24 11.84
N GLN A 68 26.53 14.34 11.54
CA GLN A 68 25.56 13.86 12.50
C GLN A 68 26.20 12.86 13.48
N PRO A 69 25.94 12.97 14.80
CA PRO A 69 26.36 11.95 15.77
C PRO A 69 25.58 10.64 15.59
N ASP A 70 26.21 9.50 15.89
CA ASP A 70 25.63 8.16 15.71
C ASP A 70 24.31 7.98 16.47
N TRP A 71 24.24 8.48 17.70
CA TRP A 71 23.04 8.40 18.52
C TRP A 71 21.86 9.20 17.94
N VAL A 72 22.14 10.34 17.27
CA VAL A 72 21.09 11.12 16.59
C VAL A 72 20.56 10.37 15.41
N PHE A 73 21.45 9.82 14.56
CA PHE A 73 21.04 9.01 13.43
C PHE A 73 20.28 7.76 13.87
N GLY A 74 20.72 7.08 14.94
CA GLY A 74 19.99 5.96 15.55
C GLY A 74 18.58 6.37 16.02
N ALA A 75 18.44 7.52 16.67
CA ALA A 75 17.16 8.05 17.12
C ALA A 75 16.23 8.40 15.94
N GLU A 76 16.78 8.99 14.87
CA GLU A 76 16.01 9.26 13.64
C GLU A 76 15.49 7.99 12.98
N LEU A 77 16.30 6.94 12.88
CA LEU A 77 15.88 5.65 12.35
C LEU A 77 14.75 5.05 13.19
N ILE A 78 14.84 5.10 14.50
CA ILE A 78 13.77 4.64 15.40
C ILE A 78 12.50 5.48 15.15
N ALA A 79 12.62 6.80 15.08
CA ALA A 79 11.48 7.69 14.84
C ALA A 79 10.82 7.40 13.47
N ILE A 80 11.61 7.29 12.40
CA ILE A 80 11.13 6.95 11.06
C ILE A 80 10.43 5.59 11.09
N GLY A 81 11.02 4.57 11.69
CA GLY A 81 10.44 3.24 11.83
C GLY A 81 9.10 3.25 12.58
N LEU A 82 9.02 3.95 13.70
CA LEU A 82 7.80 4.06 14.51
C LEU A 82 6.69 4.86 13.79
N ILE A 83 7.02 6.00 13.17
CA ILE A 83 6.05 6.84 12.45
C ILE A 83 5.50 6.07 11.23
N SER A 84 6.37 5.42 10.46
CA SER A 84 5.97 4.59 9.33
C SER A 84 5.06 3.45 9.76
N SER A 85 5.41 2.76 10.85
CA SER A 85 4.60 1.70 11.43
C SER A 85 3.25 2.18 11.90
N TRP A 86 3.22 3.29 12.65
CA TRP A 86 1.97 3.91 13.09
C TRP A 86 1.04 4.22 11.91
N SER A 87 1.60 4.83 10.85
CA SER A 87 0.87 5.17 9.64
C SER A 87 0.29 3.91 8.98
N LEU A 88 1.10 2.85 8.83
CA LEU A 88 0.68 1.59 8.23
C LEU A 88 -0.40 0.88 9.06
N LEU A 89 -0.25 0.86 10.39
CA LEU A 89 -1.25 0.27 11.29
C LEU A 89 -2.56 1.05 11.27
N HIS A 90 -2.50 2.38 11.24
CA HIS A 90 -3.70 3.22 11.21
C HIS A 90 -4.47 3.06 9.88
N ILE A 91 -3.76 3.03 8.77
CA ILE A 91 -4.33 2.77 7.44
C ILE A 91 -4.95 1.35 7.38
N GLY A 92 -4.25 0.36 7.92
CA GLY A 92 -4.71 -1.03 7.97
C GLY A 92 -5.99 -1.22 8.81
N ARG A 93 -6.12 -0.54 9.95
CA ARG A 93 -7.32 -0.59 10.80
C ARG A 93 -8.57 -0.04 10.12
N ARG A 94 -8.42 1.03 9.33
CA ARG A 94 -9.55 1.59 8.55
C ARG A 94 -10.06 0.63 7.49
N LYS A 95 -9.23 -0.24 6.96
CA LYS A 95 -9.59 -1.23 5.96
C LYS A 95 -10.35 -2.42 6.56
N GLN A 96 -10.00 -2.85 7.78
CA GLN A 96 -10.66 -3.97 8.48
C GLN A 96 -12.10 -3.68 8.91
N ALA A 97 -12.45 -2.41 9.16
CA ALA A 97 -13.80 -2.02 9.52
C ALA A 97 -14.82 -2.16 8.37
N LEU A 98 -14.37 -2.51 7.18
CA LEU A 98 -15.19 -2.59 5.96
C LEU A 98 -15.33 -4.03 5.40
N ASP A 99 -14.58 -4.99 5.94
CA ASP A 99 -14.54 -6.37 5.44
C ASP A 99 -14.80 -7.34 6.61
N ASP A 100 -16.07 -7.52 6.95
CA ASP A 100 -16.55 -8.48 7.94
C ASP A 100 -16.90 -9.80 7.20
N ASP A 101 -15.89 -10.62 6.84
CA ASP A 101 -16.13 -12.08 6.69
C ASP A 101 -14.84 -12.92 6.55
N GLU A 102 -14.73 -13.93 7.39
CA GLU A 102 -14.00 -15.23 7.40
C GLU A 102 -12.57 -15.39 6.78
N ARG A 103 -11.95 -14.38 6.22
CA ARG A 103 -10.57 -14.50 5.65
C ARG A 103 -9.49 -13.82 6.49
N LEU A 104 -9.79 -13.50 7.74
CA LEU A 104 -8.98 -12.67 8.61
C LEU A 104 -7.55 -13.18 8.85
N LEU A 105 -7.35 -14.50 8.98
CA LEU A 105 -6.04 -15.04 9.35
C LEU A 105 -5.04 -15.07 8.19
N VAL A 106 -5.49 -15.40 6.99
CA VAL A 106 -4.63 -15.44 5.80
C VAL A 106 -4.30 -14.02 5.32
N GLU A 107 -5.23 -13.09 5.42
CA GLU A 107 -5.05 -11.70 5.01
C GLU A 107 -4.18 -10.90 6.00
N ILE A 108 -4.31 -11.17 7.30
CA ILE A 108 -3.45 -10.58 8.35
C ILE A 108 -2.00 -11.03 8.16
N PHE A 109 -1.77 -12.32 7.89
CA PHE A 109 -0.42 -12.87 7.73
C PHE A 109 0.25 -12.41 6.44
N ASN A 110 -0.50 -12.27 5.35
CA ASN A 110 0.05 -11.93 4.04
C ASN A 110 0.30 -10.43 3.83
N ARG A 111 -0.46 -9.54 4.46
CA ARG A 111 -0.37 -8.07 4.25
C ARG A 111 0.27 -7.29 5.39
N ARG A 112 0.17 -7.75 6.63
CA ARG A 112 0.76 -7.06 7.79
C ARG A 112 2.20 -7.48 8.08
N THR A 113 2.55 -8.72 7.75
CA THR A 113 3.86 -9.28 8.03
C THR A 113 5.01 -8.46 7.45
N PRO A 114 5.02 -8.08 6.15
CA PRO A 114 6.14 -7.33 5.60
C PRO A 114 6.29 -5.94 6.23
N ASN A 115 5.18 -5.28 6.59
CA ASN A 115 5.22 -3.97 7.23
C ASN A 115 5.81 -4.04 8.65
N ILE A 116 5.46 -5.08 9.41
CA ILE A 116 6.02 -5.33 10.74
C ILE A 116 7.51 -5.66 10.63
N VAL A 117 7.90 -6.47 9.64
CA VAL A 117 9.32 -6.82 9.41
C VAL A 117 10.13 -5.56 9.08
N VAL A 118 9.66 -4.71 8.20
CA VAL A 118 10.32 -3.43 7.86
C VAL A 118 10.49 -2.56 9.10
N MET A 119 9.42 -2.41 9.90
CA MET A 119 9.49 -1.67 11.16
C MET A 119 10.54 -2.23 12.11
N LEU A 120 10.49 -3.54 12.36
CA LEU A 120 11.41 -4.19 13.29
C LEU A 120 12.87 -4.02 12.84
N LEU A 121 13.13 -4.13 11.54
CA LEU A 121 14.47 -3.94 10.98
C LEU A 121 14.96 -2.51 11.16
N PHE A 122 14.16 -1.48 10.91
CA PHE A 122 14.57 -0.09 11.11
C PHE A 122 14.74 0.26 12.59
N VAL A 123 13.85 -0.21 13.45
CA VAL A 123 13.98 0.00 14.90
C VAL A 123 15.21 -0.72 15.45
N ALA A 124 15.47 -1.98 15.03
CA ALA A 124 16.65 -2.72 15.42
C ALA A 124 17.93 -2.02 14.91
N ALA A 125 17.97 -1.61 13.64
CA ALA A 125 19.08 -0.85 13.09
C ALA A 125 19.37 0.43 13.90
N GLY A 126 18.33 1.21 14.17
CA GLY A 126 18.44 2.43 14.96
C GLY A 126 18.92 2.18 16.40
N THR A 127 18.41 1.11 17.04
CA THR A 127 18.83 0.75 18.41
C THR A 127 20.31 0.33 18.45
N VAL A 128 20.76 -0.49 17.50
CA VAL A 128 22.14 -0.96 17.41
C VAL A 128 23.08 0.22 17.16
N LEU A 129 22.71 1.15 16.28
CA LEU A 129 23.48 2.38 16.02
C LEU A 129 23.51 3.33 17.23
N ALA A 130 22.38 3.49 17.92
CA ALA A 130 22.34 4.32 19.13
C ALA A 130 23.22 3.75 20.26
N CYS A 131 23.44 2.43 20.28
CA CYS A 131 24.40 1.77 21.18
C CYS A 131 25.88 1.92 20.71
N GLY A 132 26.16 2.64 19.62
CA GLY A 132 27.50 2.91 19.11
C GLY A 132 28.10 1.77 18.28
N SER A 133 27.27 0.90 17.72
CA SER A 133 27.74 -0.20 16.85
C SER A 133 27.35 0.02 15.40
N ASP A 134 28.35 0.04 14.52
CA ASP A 134 28.17 0.18 13.05
C ASP A 134 27.42 -1.01 12.41
N ALA A 135 27.29 -2.12 13.15
CA ALA A 135 26.53 -3.28 12.71
C ALA A 135 25.05 -2.93 12.38
N GLY A 136 24.52 -1.86 12.96
CA GLY A 136 23.18 -1.35 12.64
C GLY A 136 23.01 -0.92 11.19
N LEU A 137 24.06 -0.45 10.53
CA LEU A 137 24.04 -0.05 9.11
C LEU A 137 23.70 -1.25 8.21
N TYR A 138 24.23 -2.44 8.52
CA TYR A 138 23.96 -3.64 7.71
C TYR A 138 22.49 -4.08 7.75
N LEU A 139 21.73 -3.69 8.79
CA LEU A 139 20.30 -3.95 8.85
C LEU A 139 19.47 -3.05 7.93
N LEU A 140 20.05 -1.92 7.47
CA LEU A 140 19.36 -1.04 6.53
C LEU A 140 19.17 -1.67 5.16
N LEU A 141 20.11 -2.53 4.72
CA LEU A 141 20.01 -3.22 3.43
C LEU A 141 18.76 -4.13 3.37
N PRO A 142 18.59 -5.13 4.26
CA PRO A 142 17.40 -5.96 4.21
C PRO A 142 16.12 -5.17 4.50
N ALA A 143 16.16 -4.14 5.35
CA ALA A 143 15.01 -3.27 5.61
C ALA A 143 14.53 -2.56 4.34
N ALA A 144 15.45 -1.95 3.59
CA ALA A 144 15.13 -1.27 2.33
C ALA A 144 14.63 -2.25 1.26
N LEU A 145 15.27 -3.42 1.11
CA LEU A 145 14.85 -4.44 0.15
C LEU A 145 13.44 -4.95 0.46
N VAL A 146 13.14 -5.27 1.72
CA VAL A 146 11.78 -5.71 2.11
C VAL A 146 10.76 -4.59 1.89
N ALA A 147 11.10 -3.33 2.16
CA ALA A 147 10.22 -2.19 1.91
C ALA A 147 9.91 -2.05 0.41
N PHE A 148 10.92 -2.12 -0.47
CA PHE A 148 10.73 -2.03 -1.91
C PHE A 148 9.92 -3.19 -2.48
N VAL A 149 10.29 -4.43 -2.16
CA VAL A 149 9.56 -5.60 -2.64
C VAL A 149 8.10 -5.55 -2.18
N SER A 150 7.87 -5.25 -0.91
CA SER A 150 6.50 -5.14 -0.36
C SER A 150 5.72 -4.00 -1.01
N GLY A 151 6.36 -2.86 -1.24
CA GLY A 151 5.76 -1.71 -1.92
C GLY A 151 5.38 -2.03 -3.36
N VAL A 152 6.28 -2.67 -4.12
CA VAL A 152 6.03 -3.08 -5.52
C VAL A 152 4.90 -4.10 -5.59
N VAL A 153 4.91 -5.14 -4.73
CA VAL A 153 3.84 -6.15 -4.68
C VAL A 153 2.50 -5.49 -4.34
N ASN A 154 2.48 -4.58 -3.37
CA ASN A 154 1.25 -3.87 -3.01
C ASN A 154 0.77 -2.94 -4.13
N ALA A 155 1.69 -2.26 -4.84
CA ALA A 155 1.36 -1.45 -6.02
C ALA A 155 0.77 -2.31 -7.15
N TRP A 156 1.30 -3.51 -7.37
CA TRP A 156 0.80 -4.43 -8.38
C TRP A 156 -0.65 -4.83 -8.11
N PHE A 157 -0.96 -5.27 -6.88
CA PHE A 157 -2.33 -5.64 -6.49
C PHE A 157 -3.32 -4.48 -6.59
N PHE A 158 -2.88 -3.27 -6.32
CA PHE A 158 -3.68 -2.06 -6.43
C PHE A 158 -4.00 -1.70 -7.89
N LEU A 159 -3.10 -1.99 -8.84
CA LEU A 159 -3.28 -1.69 -10.26
C LEU A 159 -4.17 -2.70 -11.00
N LEU A 160 -4.29 -3.94 -10.49
CA LEU A 160 -5.15 -4.95 -11.09
C LEU A 160 -6.63 -4.56 -11.00
N PRO A 161 -7.41 -4.72 -12.09
CA PRO A 161 -8.86 -4.52 -12.02
C PRO A 161 -9.48 -5.58 -11.10
N PRO A 162 -10.52 -5.22 -10.31
CA PRO A 162 -11.28 -6.22 -9.56
C PRO A 162 -11.90 -7.25 -10.52
N PRO A 163 -12.12 -8.48 -10.07
CA PRO A 163 -12.87 -9.45 -10.85
C PRO A 163 -14.20 -8.84 -11.27
N ARG A 164 -14.55 -8.96 -12.54
CA ARG A 164 -15.88 -8.55 -13.01
C ARG A 164 -16.89 -9.41 -12.30
N GLU A 165 -17.84 -8.82 -11.58
CA GLU A 165 -19.01 -9.56 -11.11
C GLU A 165 -19.67 -10.20 -12.32
N PRO A 166 -20.06 -11.48 -12.25
CA PRO A 166 -20.82 -12.10 -13.32
C PRO A 166 -22.08 -11.26 -13.51
N THR A 167 -22.26 -10.70 -14.70
CA THR A 167 -23.50 -10.00 -15.05
C THR A 167 -24.65 -10.96 -14.75
N PRO A 168 -25.63 -10.60 -13.89
CA PRO A 168 -26.78 -11.47 -13.66
C PRO A 168 -27.38 -11.77 -15.02
N MET A 169 -27.44 -13.05 -15.37
CA MET A 169 -28.11 -13.44 -16.61
C MET A 169 -29.56 -12.94 -16.50
N PRO A 170 -30.07 -12.24 -17.53
CA PRO A 170 -31.48 -11.85 -17.53
C PRO A 170 -32.29 -13.10 -17.26
N GLU A 171 -33.08 -13.08 -16.20
CA GLU A 171 -33.99 -14.16 -15.89
C GLU A 171 -34.85 -14.47 -17.13
N ALA A 172 -34.66 -15.64 -17.72
CA ALA A 172 -35.40 -16.13 -18.89
C ALA A 172 -36.90 -16.26 -18.65
N GLY A 173 -37.36 -15.83 -17.46
CA GLY A 173 -38.75 -15.93 -17.01
C GLY A 173 -39.65 -14.72 -17.31
N SER A 174 -39.09 -13.49 -17.52
CA SER A 174 -39.94 -12.30 -17.64
C SER A 174 -40.45 -12.03 -19.09
N ALA A 175 -39.96 -12.80 -20.07
CA ALA A 175 -40.39 -12.62 -21.46
C ALA A 175 -41.69 -13.36 -21.85
N ARG A 176 -42.35 -14.06 -20.92
CA ARG A 176 -43.55 -14.89 -21.20
C ARG A 176 -44.88 -14.28 -20.77
N GLU A 177 -44.90 -13.10 -20.14
CA GLU A 177 -46.14 -12.61 -19.52
C GLU A 177 -46.77 -11.38 -20.19
N THR A 178 -46.37 -11.04 -21.40
CA THR A 178 -47.00 -9.90 -22.14
C THR A 178 -47.50 -10.31 -23.53
N LYS A 179 -48.15 -11.46 -23.64
CA LYS A 179 -48.90 -11.79 -24.87
C LYS A 179 -50.25 -12.39 -24.55
N THR A 180 -51.11 -11.65 -23.83
CA THR A 180 -52.54 -11.91 -23.83
C THR A 180 -53.10 -11.18 -25.07
N PRO A 181 -53.72 -11.90 -25.99
CA PRO A 181 -54.40 -11.28 -27.13
C PRO A 181 -55.59 -10.48 -26.62
N ARG A 182 -55.68 -9.20 -26.96
CA ARG A 182 -56.89 -8.41 -26.76
C ARG A 182 -57.98 -9.03 -27.63
N GLU A 183 -59.05 -9.53 -26.99
CA GLU A 183 -60.30 -9.87 -27.62
C GLU A 183 -60.89 -8.67 -28.30
N PRO A 184 -61.43 -8.78 -29.54
CA PRO A 184 -62.11 -7.68 -30.22
C PRO A 184 -63.46 -7.41 -29.55
N LYS A 185 -63.69 -6.19 -29.08
CA LYS A 185 -65.01 -5.73 -28.66
C LYS A 185 -65.96 -5.76 -29.87
N GLU A 186 -66.89 -6.69 -29.80
CA GLU A 186 -68.06 -6.62 -30.68
C GLU A 186 -68.84 -5.32 -30.44
N THR A 187 -68.96 -4.58 -31.50
CA THR A 187 -69.90 -3.47 -31.64
C THR A 187 -71.27 -4.09 -31.84
N SER A 188 -72.13 -4.08 -30.83
CA SER A 188 -73.56 -4.24 -31.03
C SER A 188 -74.19 -2.89 -31.29
N GLU A 189 -74.43 -2.66 -32.54
CA GLU A 189 -75.35 -1.70 -33.10
C GLU A 189 -76.75 -2.26 -32.98
N SER A 190 -77.69 -1.58 -32.28
CA SER A 190 -79.10 -1.63 -32.64
C SER A 190 -79.92 -0.55 -31.92
N ARG A 191 -80.49 0.28 -32.70
CA ARG A 191 -81.75 1.01 -32.58
C ARG A 191 -81.92 2.02 -31.46
#